data_80f7ae96bac02ff037767a32daeba03c
#
_entry.id   80f7ae96bac02ff037767a32daeba03c
#
_cell.length_a   1.000
_cell.length_b   1.000
_cell.length_c   1.000
_cell.angle_alpha   90.00
_cell.angle_beta   90.00
_cell.angle_gamma   90.00
#
_symmetry.space_group_name_H-M   'P 1'
#
loop_
_entity.id
_entity.type
_entity.pdbx_description
1 polymer ?
#
loop_
_entity_poly.entity_id
_entity_poly.type
_entity_poly.pdbx_seq_one_letter_code
_entity_poly.pdbx_strand_id
1 'polypeptide(L)'
;MKLNDIAEFVTDKISSSGISLDKYVTTDSLLQNRRGREIAQNLPPMPCALTHYRQGDVLVANIRPYLKKVWYADSEGGCSSDVLAFRAKNGHCPSFLYTVLMQDAFFDYAMSGAKGSKMPRGDKDQIMRYELPTFTPLEEENIGNMMIDIMSKINVNRQINDNLEAMAKQLYDYWFV
;
A
#
# COMPACT_ATOMS: atom_id res chain seq x y z
N MET A 1 -19.54 -6.19 9.44
CA MET A 1 -19.61 -5.04 8.50
C MET A 1 -18.78 -5.34 7.27
N LYS A 2 -18.93 -4.62 6.18
CA LYS A 2 -18.18 -4.86 4.95
C LYS A 2 -17.18 -3.74 4.71
N LEU A 3 -16.18 -3.99 3.88
CA LEU A 3 -15.16 -2.99 3.55
C LEU A 3 -15.79 -1.71 2.95
N ASN A 4 -16.83 -1.85 2.13
CA ASN A 4 -17.55 -0.70 1.57
C ASN A 4 -18.30 0.15 2.62
N ASP A 5 -18.48 -0.35 3.83
CA ASP A 5 -19.08 0.44 4.91
C ASP A 5 -18.09 1.44 5.49
N ILE A 6 -16.79 1.09 5.52
CA ILE A 6 -15.72 1.88 6.13
C ILE A 6 -14.81 2.59 5.13
N ALA A 7 -14.80 2.18 3.86
CA ALA A 7 -13.89 2.71 2.85
C ALA A 7 -14.56 2.88 1.49
N GLU A 8 -13.94 3.67 0.66
CA GLU A 8 -14.30 3.87 -0.76
C GLU A 8 -13.04 3.90 -1.63
N PHE A 9 -13.22 3.60 -2.93
CA PHE A 9 -12.14 3.83 -3.88
C PHE A 9 -11.97 5.32 -4.17
N VAL A 10 -10.72 5.78 -4.19
CA VAL A 10 -10.40 7.13 -4.63
C VAL A 10 -10.66 7.26 -6.12
N THR A 11 -11.51 8.22 -6.49
CA THR A 11 -11.87 8.51 -7.89
C THR A 11 -11.28 9.82 -8.40
N ASP A 12 -10.76 10.67 -7.50
CA ASP A 12 -10.09 11.92 -7.85
C ASP A 12 -8.97 11.68 -8.85
N LYS A 13 -8.79 12.60 -9.80
CA LYS A 13 -7.77 12.48 -10.85
C LYS A 13 -6.78 13.65 -10.80
N ILE A 14 -5.53 13.32 -11.13
CA ILE A 14 -4.45 14.28 -11.32
C ILE A 14 -3.74 14.00 -12.65
N SER A 15 -3.23 15.03 -13.30
CA SER A 15 -2.40 14.84 -14.50
C SER A 15 -1.05 14.26 -14.13
N SER A 16 -0.55 13.34 -14.94
CA SER A 16 0.84 12.86 -14.82
C SER A 16 1.86 13.92 -15.23
N SER A 17 1.44 14.98 -15.92
CA SER A 17 2.31 16.08 -16.30
C SER A 17 2.76 16.87 -15.06
N GLY A 18 4.07 16.88 -14.82
CA GLY A 18 4.65 17.58 -13.67
C GLY A 18 4.67 16.79 -12.36
N ILE A 19 4.22 15.53 -12.36
CA ILE A 19 4.39 14.67 -11.20
C ILE A 19 5.85 14.16 -11.14
N SER A 20 6.43 14.13 -9.94
CA SER A 20 7.78 13.60 -9.74
C SER A 20 7.77 12.09 -9.46
N LEU A 21 8.90 11.42 -9.67
CA LEU A 21 9.04 9.97 -9.47
C LEU A 21 8.73 9.53 -8.03
N ASP A 22 9.04 10.37 -7.05
CA ASP A 22 8.76 10.14 -5.64
C ASP A 22 7.27 10.23 -5.28
N LYS A 23 6.47 10.92 -6.11
CA LYS A 23 5.02 11.07 -5.95
C LYS A 23 4.20 10.15 -6.86
N TYR A 24 4.86 9.39 -7.72
CA TYR A 24 4.20 8.44 -8.60
C TYR A 24 4.27 7.02 -8.03
N VAL A 25 3.13 6.35 -7.91
CA VAL A 25 3.04 4.98 -7.38
C VAL A 25 2.52 4.02 -8.44
N THR A 26 3.30 2.96 -8.67
CA THR A 26 2.96 1.85 -9.57
C THR A 26 2.93 0.53 -8.82
N THR A 27 2.46 -0.53 -9.45
CA THR A 27 2.57 -1.89 -8.90
C THR A 27 4.01 -2.32 -8.69
N ASP A 28 4.96 -1.81 -9.48
CA ASP A 28 6.37 -2.17 -9.36
C ASP A 28 7.04 -1.42 -8.21
N SER A 29 6.69 -0.15 -8.00
CA SER A 29 7.19 0.64 -6.86
C SER A 29 6.61 0.23 -5.50
N LEU A 30 5.48 -0.49 -5.48
CA LEU A 30 4.99 -1.13 -4.26
C LEU A 30 5.76 -2.43 -3.99
N LEU A 31 6.36 -2.51 -2.81
CA LEU A 31 7.20 -3.64 -2.41
C LEU A 31 6.37 -4.83 -1.93
N GLN A 32 6.86 -6.04 -2.24
CA GLN A 32 6.21 -7.28 -1.83
C GLN A 32 6.21 -7.47 -0.31
N ASN A 33 5.32 -8.31 0.18
CA ASN A 33 5.23 -8.69 1.58
C ASN A 33 5.09 -7.48 2.53
N ARG A 34 4.25 -6.51 2.15
CA ARG A 34 3.92 -5.33 2.98
C ARG A 34 5.13 -4.48 3.37
N ARG A 35 6.14 -4.42 2.50
CA ARG A 35 7.38 -3.68 2.78
C ARG A 35 7.28 -2.18 2.46
N GLY A 36 6.07 -1.69 2.13
CA GLY A 36 5.84 -0.30 1.75
C GLY A 36 6.14 -0.06 0.28
N ARG A 37 6.79 1.05 -0.05
CA ARG A 37 7.13 1.42 -1.42
C ARG A 37 8.57 1.92 -1.55
N GLU A 38 9.04 1.93 -2.78
CA GLU A 38 10.24 2.64 -3.23
C GLU A 38 9.86 3.73 -4.26
N ILE A 39 10.81 4.58 -4.61
CA ILE A 39 10.63 5.60 -5.64
C ILE A 39 10.42 4.90 -6.99
N ALA A 40 9.43 5.35 -7.77
CA ALA A 40 9.17 4.80 -9.08
C ALA A 40 10.37 5.02 -10.01
N GLN A 41 10.68 4.03 -10.83
CA GLN A 41 11.82 4.11 -11.76
C GLN A 41 11.49 4.95 -13.00
N ASN A 42 10.22 4.94 -13.43
CA ASN A 42 9.77 5.62 -14.64
C ASN A 42 8.41 6.27 -14.42
N LEU A 43 8.19 7.42 -15.06
CA LEU A 43 6.88 8.03 -15.22
C LEU A 43 6.13 7.39 -16.40
N PRO A 44 4.80 7.60 -16.52
CA PRO A 44 4.05 7.18 -17.69
C PRO A 44 4.69 7.74 -18.97
N PRO A 45 4.80 6.94 -20.05
CA PRO A 45 5.47 7.36 -21.28
C PRO A 45 4.76 8.51 -22.01
N MET A 46 3.48 8.71 -21.73
CA MET A 46 2.66 9.81 -22.26
C MET A 46 1.83 10.41 -21.12
N PRO A 47 1.49 11.73 -21.23
CA PRO A 47 0.60 12.37 -20.27
C PRO A 47 -0.73 11.62 -20.16
N CYS A 48 -1.12 11.29 -18.94
CA CYS A 48 -2.34 10.56 -18.64
C CYS A 48 -2.96 11.04 -17.32
N ALA A 49 -4.22 10.66 -17.09
CA ALA A 49 -4.90 10.88 -15.83
C ALA A 49 -4.56 9.75 -14.85
N LEU A 50 -3.99 10.11 -13.71
CA LEU A 50 -3.67 9.22 -12.60
C LEU A 50 -4.72 9.34 -11.51
N THR A 51 -4.89 8.31 -10.69
CA THR A 51 -5.72 8.43 -9.47
C THR A 51 -4.95 9.26 -8.43
N HIS A 52 -5.58 10.33 -7.94
CA HIS A 52 -4.98 11.26 -6.98
C HIS A 52 -5.16 10.75 -5.55
N TYR A 53 -4.14 10.14 -5.00
CA TYR A 53 -4.11 9.73 -3.60
C TYR A 53 -3.62 10.87 -2.69
N ARG A 54 -4.03 10.84 -1.43
CA ARG A 54 -3.64 11.80 -0.39
C ARG A 54 -3.02 11.05 0.80
N GLN A 55 -2.39 11.80 1.67
CA GLN A 55 -1.92 11.27 2.94
C GLN A 55 -3.08 10.60 3.71
N GLY A 56 -2.85 9.39 4.23
CA GLY A 56 -3.84 8.59 4.91
C GLY A 56 -4.63 7.63 4.00
N ASP A 57 -4.52 7.75 2.68
CA ASP A 57 -5.06 6.73 1.78
C ASP A 57 -4.23 5.44 1.83
N VAL A 58 -4.85 4.30 1.56
CA VAL A 58 -4.18 3.00 1.49
C VAL A 58 -4.10 2.54 0.05
N LEU A 59 -2.89 2.33 -0.44
CA LEU A 59 -2.64 1.89 -1.81
C LEU A 59 -2.32 0.40 -1.84
N VAL A 60 -3.06 -0.35 -2.67
CA VAL A 60 -2.91 -1.81 -2.83
C VAL A 60 -2.71 -2.14 -4.30
N ALA A 61 -1.72 -2.95 -4.63
CA ALA A 61 -1.55 -3.44 -6.00
C ALA A 61 -2.69 -4.41 -6.36
N ASN A 62 -3.41 -4.11 -7.43
CA ASN A 62 -4.51 -4.96 -7.91
C ASN A 62 -4.03 -6.15 -8.76
N ILE A 63 -2.79 -6.09 -9.28
CA ILE A 63 -2.17 -7.17 -10.03
C ILE A 63 -1.41 -8.08 -9.07
N ARG A 64 -1.61 -9.39 -9.20
CA ARG A 64 -0.97 -10.42 -8.37
C ARG A 64 -1.14 -10.14 -6.87
N PRO A 65 -2.38 -10.12 -6.35
CA PRO A 65 -2.64 -9.80 -4.94
C PRO A 65 -1.85 -10.68 -3.96
N TYR A 66 -1.48 -11.91 -4.35
CA TYR A 66 -0.65 -12.81 -3.56
C TYR A 66 0.74 -12.25 -3.21
N LEU A 67 1.21 -11.21 -3.91
CA LEU A 67 2.46 -10.52 -3.57
C LEU A 67 2.30 -9.58 -2.36
N LYS A 68 1.08 -9.36 -1.87
CA LYS A 68 0.73 -8.59 -0.67
C LYS A 68 1.39 -7.21 -0.64
N LYS A 69 1.25 -6.49 -1.76
CA LYS A 69 1.81 -5.16 -1.96
C LYS A 69 0.82 -4.12 -1.48
N VAL A 70 1.12 -3.46 -0.37
CA VAL A 70 0.29 -2.43 0.26
C VAL A 70 1.17 -1.34 0.87
N TRP A 71 0.70 -0.10 0.83
CA TRP A 71 1.36 1.05 1.42
C TRP A 71 0.33 2.02 2.00
N TYR A 72 0.60 2.52 3.20
CA TYR A 72 -0.12 3.62 3.84
C TYR A 72 0.51 4.93 3.42
N ALA A 73 -0.23 5.78 2.73
CA ALA A 73 0.31 6.99 2.14
C ALA A 73 0.71 8.02 3.20
N ASP A 74 1.98 8.39 3.21
CA ASP A 74 2.58 9.45 4.03
C ASP A 74 2.59 10.82 3.34
N SER A 75 2.22 10.86 2.07
CA SER A 75 2.23 12.03 1.19
C SER A 75 1.08 11.96 0.19
N GLU A 76 0.97 12.97 -0.68
CA GLU A 76 0.02 12.98 -1.79
C GLU A 76 0.73 12.78 -3.14
N GLY A 77 -0.01 12.27 -4.13
CA GLY A 77 0.53 12.07 -5.47
C GLY A 77 -0.45 11.35 -6.39
N GLY A 78 0.08 10.72 -7.42
CA GLY A 78 -0.71 9.97 -8.40
C GLY A 78 -0.34 8.50 -8.44
N CYS A 79 -1.31 7.60 -8.60
CA CYS A 79 -1.02 6.20 -8.80
C CYS A 79 -1.59 5.67 -10.12
N SER A 80 -0.95 4.61 -10.63
CA SER A 80 -1.36 3.93 -11.85
C SER A 80 -2.73 3.25 -11.68
N SER A 81 -3.39 2.94 -12.80
CA SER A 81 -4.70 2.25 -12.81
C SER A 81 -4.68 0.85 -12.19
N ASP A 82 -3.50 0.23 -12.09
CA ASP A 82 -3.30 -1.09 -11.51
C ASP A 82 -3.03 -1.05 -9.99
N VAL A 83 -3.03 0.14 -9.41
CA VAL A 83 -3.00 0.37 -7.97
C VAL A 83 -4.38 0.89 -7.53
N LEU A 84 -4.98 0.20 -6.57
CA LEU A 84 -6.23 0.62 -5.95
C LEU A 84 -5.89 1.54 -4.76
N ALA A 85 -6.41 2.75 -4.79
CA ALA A 85 -6.33 3.68 -3.66
C ALA A 85 -7.66 3.63 -2.90
N PHE A 86 -7.58 3.30 -1.61
CA PHE A 86 -8.70 3.24 -0.69
C PHE A 86 -8.63 4.42 0.27
N ARG A 87 -9.74 5.09 0.47
CA ARG A 87 -9.91 6.17 1.44
C ARG A 87 -10.90 5.75 2.52
N ALA A 88 -10.55 5.97 3.77
CA ALA A 88 -11.49 5.76 4.87
C ALA A 88 -12.64 6.76 4.77
N LYS A 89 -13.86 6.29 4.97
CA LYS A 89 -15.05 7.13 5.05
C LYS A 89 -15.09 7.91 6.35
N ASN A 90 -15.84 9.02 6.35
CA ASN A 90 -16.05 9.83 7.56
C ASN A 90 -16.52 8.97 8.74
N GLY A 91 -15.88 9.14 9.88
CA GLY A 91 -16.18 8.38 11.11
C GLY A 91 -15.34 7.11 11.27
N HIS A 92 -14.52 6.75 10.29
CA HIS A 92 -13.61 5.60 10.36
C HIS A 92 -12.14 6.03 10.32
N CYS A 93 -11.29 5.27 11.00
CA CYS A 93 -9.87 5.60 11.16
C CYS A 93 -9.05 5.10 9.95
N PRO A 94 -8.27 5.98 9.24
CA PRO A 94 -7.45 5.56 8.11
C PRO A 94 -6.39 4.51 8.47
N SER A 95 -5.79 4.57 9.65
CA SER A 95 -4.82 3.56 10.10
C SER A 95 -5.47 2.22 10.43
N PHE A 96 -6.74 2.22 10.85
CA PHE A 96 -7.52 0.98 10.97
C PHE A 96 -7.80 0.37 9.60
N LEU A 97 -8.19 1.17 8.61
CA LEU A 97 -8.35 0.69 7.24
C LEU A 97 -7.06 0.05 6.72
N TYR A 98 -5.90 0.68 6.98
CA TYR A 98 -4.61 0.08 6.64
C TYR A 98 -4.40 -1.25 7.34
N THR A 99 -4.74 -1.37 8.63
CA THR A 99 -4.65 -2.62 9.39
C THR A 99 -5.49 -3.73 8.77
N VAL A 100 -6.71 -3.42 8.35
CA VAL A 100 -7.60 -4.37 7.67
C VAL A 100 -7.00 -4.85 6.35
N LEU A 101 -6.51 -3.92 5.51
CA LEU A 101 -5.96 -4.23 4.19
C LEU A 101 -4.58 -4.90 4.23
N MET A 102 -3.92 -4.92 5.40
CA MET A 102 -2.67 -5.65 5.60
C MET A 102 -2.85 -7.13 5.93
N GLN A 103 -4.05 -7.58 6.26
CA GLN A 103 -4.28 -8.97 6.69
C GLN A 103 -4.08 -9.97 5.55
N ASP A 104 -3.57 -11.16 5.87
CA ASP A 104 -3.49 -12.28 4.91
C ASP A 104 -4.87 -12.64 4.37
N ALA A 105 -5.87 -12.69 5.25
CA ALA A 105 -7.25 -13.00 4.91
C ALA A 105 -7.82 -12.03 3.84
N PHE A 106 -7.44 -10.76 3.87
CA PHE A 106 -7.83 -9.80 2.84
C PHE A 106 -7.24 -10.16 1.47
N PHE A 107 -5.95 -10.49 1.42
CA PHE A 107 -5.29 -10.86 0.16
C PHE A 107 -5.78 -12.21 -0.37
N ASP A 108 -6.03 -13.18 0.49
CA ASP A 108 -6.61 -14.47 0.13
C ASP A 108 -8.02 -14.28 -0.45
N TYR A 109 -8.82 -13.41 0.17
CA TYR A 109 -10.14 -13.04 -0.34
C TYR A 109 -10.05 -12.33 -1.70
N ALA A 110 -9.15 -11.37 -1.86
CA ALA A 110 -8.93 -10.69 -3.14
C ALA A 110 -8.47 -11.67 -4.24
N MET A 111 -7.68 -12.69 -3.89
CA MET A 111 -7.27 -13.74 -4.81
C MET A 111 -8.41 -14.68 -5.20
N SER A 112 -9.34 -14.98 -4.30
CA SER A 112 -10.45 -15.91 -4.57
C SER A 112 -11.36 -15.45 -5.71
N GLY A 113 -11.46 -14.14 -5.97
CA GLY A 113 -12.21 -13.57 -7.09
C GLY A 113 -11.36 -13.02 -8.21
N ALA A 114 -10.05 -13.22 -8.13
CA ALA A 114 -9.14 -12.68 -9.14
C ALA A 114 -9.36 -13.38 -10.50
N LYS A 115 -9.31 -12.59 -11.56
CA LYS A 115 -9.41 -13.06 -12.95
C LYS A 115 -8.05 -13.03 -13.64
N GLY A 116 -7.82 -14.02 -14.48
CA GLY A 116 -6.57 -14.17 -15.25
C GLY A 116 -5.58 -15.13 -14.60
N SER A 117 -5.03 -16.06 -15.39
CA SER A 117 -4.13 -17.12 -14.88
C SER A 117 -2.69 -16.64 -14.70
N LYS A 118 -2.16 -15.88 -15.66
CA LYS A 118 -0.75 -15.42 -15.66
C LYS A 118 -0.52 -14.15 -14.82
N MET A 119 -1.48 -13.24 -14.84
CA MET A 119 -1.46 -11.98 -14.10
C MET A 119 -2.84 -11.75 -13.45
N PRO A 120 -3.16 -12.47 -12.36
CA PRO A 120 -4.45 -12.36 -11.73
C PRO A 120 -4.68 -10.92 -11.23
N ARG A 121 -5.89 -10.40 -11.53
CA ARG A 121 -6.35 -9.09 -11.06
C ARG A 121 -7.54 -9.29 -10.14
N GLY A 122 -7.51 -8.66 -8.98
CA GLY A 122 -8.62 -8.67 -8.04
C GLY A 122 -9.87 -8.03 -8.65
N ASP A 123 -11.02 -8.60 -8.32
CA ASP A 123 -12.32 -8.03 -8.68
C ASP A 123 -12.68 -6.93 -7.67
N LYS A 124 -12.83 -5.68 -8.17
CA LYS A 124 -13.06 -4.51 -7.32
C LYS A 124 -14.36 -4.60 -6.53
N ASP A 125 -15.42 -5.11 -7.15
CA ASP A 125 -16.73 -5.21 -6.51
C ASP A 125 -16.72 -6.29 -5.43
N GLN A 126 -15.99 -7.38 -5.66
CA GLN A 126 -15.77 -8.40 -4.64
C GLN A 126 -14.93 -7.86 -3.49
N ILE A 127 -13.83 -7.20 -3.76
CA ILE A 127 -12.95 -6.62 -2.73
C ILE A 127 -13.75 -5.74 -1.76
N MET A 128 -14.64 -4.90 -2.26
CA MET A 128 -15.47 -4.02 -1.44
C MET A 128 -16.52 -4.76 -0.58
N ARG A 129 -16.78 -6.04 -0.87
CA ARG A 129 -17.66 -6.91 -0.07
C ARG A 129 -16.92 -7.73 0.99
N TYR A 130 -15.60 -7.52 1.14
CA TYR A 130 -14.81 -8.17 2.18
C TYR A 130 -15.44 -7.91 3.55
N GLU A 131 -15.69 -8.98 4.30
CA GLU A 131 -16.34 -8.93 5.61
C GLU A 131 -15.31 -8.78 6.72
N LEU A 132 -15.61 -7.91 7.67
CA LEU A 132 -14.76 -7.63 8.82
C LEU A 132 -15.60 -7.47 10.09
N PRO A 133 -15.05 -7.71 11.26
CA PRO A 133 -15.72 -7.45 12.54
C PRO A 133 -16.10 -5.97 12.65
N THR A 134 -17.13 -5.68 13.45
CA THR A 134 -17.53 -4.31 13.76
C THR A 134 -16.80 -3.86 15.01
N PHE A 135 -16.20 -2.67 14.93
CA PHE A 135 -15.52 -2.02 16.05
C PHE A 135 -16.13 -0.65 16.32
N THR A 136 -15.98 -0.19 17.53
CA THR A 136 -16.29 1.21 17.88
C THR A 136 -15.21 2.14 17.35
N PRO A 137 -15.48 3.44 17.13
CA PRO A 137 -14.46 4.38 16.66
C PRO A 137 -13.20 4.41 17.53
N LEU A 138 -13.33 4.25 18.84
CA LEU A 138 -12.21 4.21 19.77
C LEU A 138 -11.36 2.94 19.59
N GLU A 139 -12.00 1.80 19.36
CA GLU A 139 -11.29 0.55 19.06
C GLU A 139 -10.57 0.62 17.73
N GLU A 140 -11.19 1.20 16.69
CA GLU A 140 -10.54 1.42 15.40
C GLU A 140 -9.28 2.29 15.55
N GLU A 141 -9.38 3.38 16.31
CA GLU A 141 -8.24 4.27 16.57
C GLU A 141 -7.11 3.53 17.31
N ASN A 142 -7.43 2.81 18.37
CA ASN A 142 -6.44 2.05 19.14
C ASN A 142 -5.74 0.97 18.30
N ILE A 143 -6.51 0.19 17.53
CA ILE A 143 -5.98 -0.85 16.64
C ILE A 143 -5.09 -0.21 15.56
N GLY A 144 -5.55 0.87 14.94
CA GLY A 144 -4.83 1.57 13.90
C GLY A 144 -3.52 2.16 14.39
N ASN A 145 -3.53 2.85 15.54
CA ASN A 145 -2.33 3.45 16.14
C ASN A 145 -1.31 2.38 16.52
N MET A 146 -1.75 1.28 17.15
CA MET A 146 -0.87 0.16 17.48
C MET A 146 -0.20 -0.42 16.22
N MET A 147 -0.93 -0.56 15.12
CA MET A 147 -0.36 -1.05 13.86
C MET A 147 0.69 -0.08 13.30
N ILE A 148 0.41 1.23 13.30
CA ILE A 148 1.37 2.24 12.83
C ILE A 148 2.66 2.19 13.66
N ASP A 149 2.56 2.06 14.99
CA ASP A 149 3.71 1.95 15.88
C ASP A 149 4.55 0.69 15.57
N ILE A 150 3.89 -0.45 15.37
CA ILE A 150 4.56 -1.71 15.00
C ILE A 150 5.26 -1.56 13.65
N MET A 151 4.59 -1.02 12.65
CA MET A 151 5.18 -0.83 11.31
C MET A 151 6.33 0.15 11.33
N SER A 152 6.24 1.23 12.12
CA SER A 152 7.34 2.17 12.33
C SER A 152 8.57 1.46 12.90
N LYS A 153 8.41 0.65 13.95
CA LYS A 153 9.51 -0.15 14.54
C LYS A 153 10.10 -1.14 13.54
N ILE A 154 9.27 -1.83 12.77
CA ILE A 154 9.74 -2.75 11.73
C ILE A 154 10.58 -2.00 10.69
N ASN A 155 10.15 -0.83 10.25
CA ASN A 155 10.89 -0.03 9.27
C ASN A 155 12.22 0.47 9.81
N VAL A 156 12.25 0.96 11.06
CA VAL A 156 13.51 1.37 11.73
C VAL A 156 14.47 0.19 11.86
N ASN A 157 13.98 -0.98 12.28
CA ASN A 157 14.82 -2.18 12.37
C ASN A 157 15.40 -2.61 11.03
N ARG A 158 14.61 -2.50 9.94
CA ARG A 158 15.10 -2.78 8.58
C ARG A 158 16.22 -1.81 8.19
N GLN A 159 16.04 -0.52 8.42
CA GLN A 159 17.08 0.49 8.14
C GLN A 159 18.37 0.23 8.95
N ILE A 160 18.24 -0.17 10.22
CA ILE A 160 19.41 -0.55 11.04
C ILE A 160 20.10 -1.76 10.43
N ASN A 161 19.37 -2.80 10.02
CA ASN A 161 19.96 -3.99 9.42
C ASN A 161 20.66 -3.67 8.09
N ASP A 162 20.04 -2.88 7.22
CA ASP A 162 20.62 -2.46 5.95
C ASP A 162 21.92 -1.67 6.17
N ASN A 163 21.95 -0.77 7.16
CA ASN A 163 23.14 -0.02 7.54
C ASN A 163 24.25 -0.91 8.11
N LEU A 164 23.90 -1.86 8.98
CA LEU A 164 24.87 -2.80 9.54
C LEU A 164 25.48 -3.71 8.47
N GLU A 165 24.68 -4.17 7.52
CA GLU A 165 25.15 -4.96 6.37
C GLU A 165 26.12 -4.14 5.50
N ALA A 166 25.78 -2.89 5.19
CA ALA A 166 26.62 -1.98 4.44
C ALA A 166 27.97 -1.72 5.18
N MET A 167 27.92 -1.49 6.50
CA MET A 167 29.13 -1.32 7.32
C MET A 167 30.00 -2.57 7.35
N ALA A 168 29.40 -3.75 7.51
CA ALA A 168 30.11 -5.02 7.50
C ALA A 168 30.85 -5.25 6.15
N LYS A 169 30.16 -4.94 5.04
CA LYS A 169 30.75 -5.00 3.70
C LYS A 169 31.95 -4.03 3.56
N GLN A 170 31.80 -2.77 4.00
CA GLN A 170 32.89 -1.80 3.96
C GLN A 170 34.11 -2.25 4.76
N LEU A 171 33.88 -2.82 5.95
CA LEU A 171 34.99 -3.36 6.77
C LEU A 171 35.67 -4.55 6.09
N TYR A 172 34.88 -5.45 5.50
CA TYR A 172 35.44 -6.57 4.75
C TYR A 172 36.30 -6.11 3.57
N ASP A 173 35.76 -5.20 2.74
CA ASP A 173 36.48 -4.65 1.59
C ASP A 173 37.77 -3.91 2.00
N TYR A 174 37.75 -3.22 3.15
CA TYR A 174 38.93 -2.53 3.68
C TYR A 174 40.06 -3.47 4.13
N TRP A 175 39.70 -4.62 4.72
CA TRP A 175 40.70 -5.54 5.29
C TRP A 175 41.15 -6.66 4.35
N PHE A 176 40.33 -7.01 3.35
CA PHE A 176 40.51 -8.23 2.55
C PHE A 176 40.54 -8.00 1.03
N VAL A 177 40.25 -6.81 0.55
CA VAL A 177 40.31 -6.42 -0.86
C VAL A 177 41.23 -5.21 -1.03
#